data_9823b73b7774c79c395922fa4f747325
#
_entry.id   9823b73b7774c79c395922fa4f747325
#
_cell.length_a   1.000
_cell.length_b   1.000
_cell.length_c   1.000
_cell.angle_alpha   90.00
_cell.angle_beta   90.00
_cell.angle_gamma   90.00
#
_symmetry.space_group_name_H-M   'P 1'
#
loop_
_entity.id
_entity.type
_entity.pdbx_description
1 polymer ?
#
loop_
_entity_poly.entity_id
_entity_poly.type
_entity_poly.pdbx_seq_one_letter_code
_entity_poly.pdbx_strand_id
1 'polypeptide(L)'
;MNAFWLNPFNRRLRGNQGLRLAAVIVLASALLMSLPAFAGLGDDVSSVLADQAHMQGALRTTQTAAYTVHEIKAPNGITVREYASASGKVFGVAWQGPWPPDMRQVLSNYFDTYRQASQSPASSHAGRKPLVVRQPELVLESGGHMRSFTGSAYVPALLPPGVSAETIQ
;
A
#
# COMPACT_ATOMS: atom_id res chain seq x y z
N MET A 1 38.07 -72.49 17.36
CA MET A 1 38.44 -71.67 16.23
C MET A 1 37.16 -71.35 15.51
N ASN A 2 36.49 -70.24 15.84
CA ASN A 2 35.29 -69.72 15.12
C ASN A 2 35.43 -68.21 14.93
N ALA A 3 35.68 -67.86 13.68
CA ALA A 3 35.82 -66.46 13.27
C ALA A 3 34.42 -65.76 13.15
N PHE A 4 34.22 -64.70 13.89
CA PHE A 4 33.07 -63.83 13.79
C PHE A 4 33.29 -62.86 12.63
N TRP A 5 32.55 -63.01 11.59
CA TRP A 5 32.48 -62.02 10.51
C TRP A 5 31.52 -60.84 10.90
N LEU A 6 32.10 -59.71 11.26
CA LEU A 6 31.34 -58.44 11.43
C LEU A 6 31.08 -57.86 10.07
N ASN A 7 29.81 -57.69 9.76
CA ASN A 7 29.31 -57.09 8.53
C ASN A 7 29.33 -55.54 8.62
N PRO A 8 30.12 -54.79 7.82
CA PRO A 8 30.27 -53.34 7.92
C PRO A 8 29.27 -52.55 7.10
N PHE A 9 28.12 -53.10 6.67
CA PHE A 9 27.30 -52.48 5.62
C PHE A 9 26.10 -51.62 6.09
N ASN A 10 25.94 -51.30 7.37
CA ASN A 10 24.70 -50.65 7.83
C ASN A 10 24.89 -49.25 8.45
N ARG A 11 25.85 -48.44 7.96
CA ARG A 11 26.12 -47.11 8.53
C ARG A 11 25.93 -45.90 7.58
N ARG A 12 25.34 -46.07 6.41
CA ARG A 12 25.28 -44.94 5.43
C ARG A 12 23.92 -44.36 5.07
N LEU A 13 22.84 -44.68 5.75
CA LEU A 13 21.52 -44.15 5.34
C LEU A 13 20.80 -43.25 6.36
N ARG A 14 21.45 -42.86 7.47
CA ARG A 14 20.82 -41.98 8.47
C ARG A 14 21.14 -40.49 8.36
N GLY A 15 22.08 -40.07 7.48
CA GLY A 15 22.60 -38.70 7.42
C GLY A 15 21.76 -37.72 6.59
N ASN A 16 20.98 -38.18 5.61
CA ASN A 16 20.38 -37.28 4.62
C ASN A 16 18.90 -36.90 4.88
N GLN A 17 18.21 -37.59 5.76
CA GLN A 17 16.78 -37.27 6.01
C GLN A 17 16.64 -36.07 6.93
N GLY A 18 17.49 -35.90 7.93
CA GLY A 18 17.47 -34.71 8.80
C GLY A 18 17.81 -33.42 8.07
N LEU A 19 18.76 -33.50 7.14
CA LEU A 19 19.17 -32.33 6.34
C LEU A 19 18.07 -31.90 5.33
N ARG A 20 17.35 -32.85 4.77
CA ARG A 20 16.22 -32.59 3.86
C ARG A 20 14.98 -32.01 4.59
N LEU A 21 14.70 -32.54 5.79
CA LEU A 21 13.63 -31.99 6.65
C LEU A 21 13.96 -30.59 7.13
N ALA A 22 15.19 -30.30 7.53
CA ALA A 22 15.61 -28.95 7.92
C ALA A 22 15.54 -27.97 6.75
N ALA A 23 15.94 -28.37 5.54
CA ALA A 23 15.84 -27.55 4.35
C ALA A 23 14.39 -27.23 3.95
N VAL A 24 13.47 -28.17 4.09
CA VAL A 24 12.04 -27.97 3.82
C VAL A 24 11.40 -27.04 4.85
N ILE A 25 11.77 -27.14 6.12
CA ILE A 25 11.26 -26.25 7.18
C ILE A 25 11.77 -24.82 7.00
N VAL A 26 13.04 -24.63 6.62
CA VAL A 26 13.61 -23.31 6.33
C VAL A 26 12.96 -22.68 5.08
N LEU A 27 12.67 -23.47 4.05
CA LEU A 27 11.99 -22.98 2.85
C LEU A 27 10.53 -22.63 3.14
N ALA A 28 9.84 -23.40 3.97
CA ALA A 28 8.45 -23.13 4.37
C ALA A 28 8.33 -21.88 5.28
N SER A 29 9.32 -21.62 6.14
CA SER A 29 9.33 -20.41 6.99
C SER A 29 9.65 -19.14 6.20
N ALA A 30 10.40 -19.22 5.10
CA ALA A 30 10.66 -18.10 4.21
C ALA A 30 9.43 -17.64 3.42
N LEU A 31 8.45 -18.52 3.16
CA LEU A 31 7.20 -18.19 2.48
C LEU A 31 6.17 -17.46 3.37
N LEU A 32 6.36 -17.42 4.69
CA LEU A 32 5.42 -16.82 5.64
C LEU A 32 5.74 -15.36 6.01
N MET A 33 6.81 -14.79 5.46
CA MET A 33 7.06 -13.35 5.57
C MET A 33 6.27 -12.61 4.47
N SER A 34 4.95 -12.53 4.64
CA SER A 34 4.14 -11.52 3.94
C SER A 34 4.61 -10.16 4.44
N LEU A 35 5.42 -9.48 3.66
CA LEU A 35 5.70 -8.06 3.89
C LEU A 35 4.35 -7.33 3.84
N PRO A 36 4.07 -6.41 4.77
CA PRO A 36 2.88 -5.57 4.67
C PRO A 36 2.94 -4.85 3.31
N ALA A 37 2.12 -5.25 2.37
CA ALA A 37 1.89 -4.49 1.16
C ALA A 37 1.07 -3.28 1.59
N PHE A 38 1.72 -2.13 1.74
CA PHE A 38 1.00 -0.87 1.84
C PHE A 38 0.33 -0.65 0.49
N ALA A 39 -0.95 -0.39 0.53
CA ALA A 39 -1.70 0.04 -0.62
C ALA A 39 -1.72 1.55 -0.62
N GLY A 40 -1.58 2.16 -1.75
CA GLY A 40 -1.63 3.60 -1.82
C GLY A 40 -1.28 4.10 -3.21
N LEU A 41 -1.08 5.38 -3.27
CA LEU A 41 -0.78 6.09 -4.50
C LEU A 41 0.46 5.51 -5.22
N GLY A 42 0.29 5.12 -6.48
CA GLY A 42 1.34 4.52 -7.32
C GLY A 42 1.46 3.00 -7.22
N ASP A 43 0.80 2.36 -6.27
CA ASP A 43 0.84 0.91 -6.08
C ASP A 43 -0.11 0.17 -7.03
N ASP A 44 -0.10 -1.15 -6.95
CA ASP A 44 -0.98 -2.00 -7.74
C ASP A 44 -2.39 -2.03 -7.12
N VAL A 45 -3.43 -2.13 -7.96
CA VAL A 45 -4.83 -2.19 -7.51
C VAL A 45 -5.12 -3.35 -6.56
N SER A 46 -4.33 -4.42 -6.59
CA SER A 46 -4.46 -5.52 -5.63
C SER A 46 -4.24 -5.08 -4.18
N SER A 47 -3.55 -3.97 -3.97
CA SER A 47 -3.28 -3.39 -2.67
C SER A 47 -4.50 -2.74 -2.01
N VAL A 48 -5.54 -2.38 -2.78
CA VAL A 48 -6.82 -1.82 -2.27
C VAL A 48 -7.47 -2.69 -1.20
N LEU A 49 -7.37 -4.02 -1.34
CA LEU A 49 -7.90 -4.94 -0.33
C LEU A 49 -7.12 -4.88 1.00
N ALA A 50 -5.82 -4.60 0.95
CA ALA A 50 -5.01 -4.40 2.15
C ALA A 50 -5.41 -3.10 2.86
N ASP A 51 -5.71 -2.02 2.10
CA ASP A 51 -6.21 -0.76 2.66
C ASP A 51 -7.59 -0.92 3.26
N GLN A 52 -8.49 -1.61 2.58
CA GLN A 52 -9.79 -1.96 3.14
C GLN A 52 -9.66 -2.68 4.47
N ALA A 53 -8.79 -3.71 4.54
CA ALA A 53 -8.57 -4.49 5.75
C ALA A 53 -7.97 -3.63 6.87
N HIS A 54 -6.98 -2.80 6.57
CA HIS A 54 -6.35 -1.90 7.53
C HIS A 54 -7.33 -0.87 8.09
N MET A 55 -8.12 -0.24 7.23
CA MET A 55 -9.14 0.73 7.60
C MET A 55 -10.39 0.08 8.21
N GLN A 56 -10.51 -1.24 8.19
CA GLN A 56 -11.71 -2.01 8.58
C GLN A 56 -12.98 -1.46 7.91
N GLY A 57 -12.83 -0.99 6.67
CA GLY A 57 -13.84 -0.23 5.95
C GLY A 57 -14.71 -1.09 5.04
N ALA A 58 -15.87 -0.56 4.69
CA ALA A 58 -16.71 -1.10 3.64
C ALA A 58 -16.17 -0.63 2.28
N LEU A 59 -15.88 -1.56 1.38
CA LEU A 59 -15.39 -1.30 0.03
C LEU A 59 -16.55 -1.26 -0.97
N ARG A 60 -16.61 -0.20 -1.77
CA ARG A 60 -17.47 -0.09 -2.95
C ARG A 60 -16.59 0.17 -4.17
N THR A 61 -16.80 -0.58 -5.24
CA THR A 61 -16.08 -0.40 -6.50
C THR A 61 -17.04 0.13 -7.57
N THR A 62 -16.62 1.16 -8.29
CA THR A 62 -17.35 1.74 -9.42
C THR A 62 -16.42 1.80 -10.62
N GLN A 63 -16.80 1.14 -11.72
CA GLN A 63 -16.03 1.12 -12.96
C GLN A 63 -16.55 2.17 -13.94
N THR A 64 -15.64 2.94 -14.53
CA THR A 64 -15.90 3.83 -15.66
C THR A 64 -15.22 3.30 -16.93
N ALA A 65 -15.37 3.99 -18.04
CA ALA A 65 -14.70 3.61 -19.28
C ALA A 65 -13.16 3.79 -19.22
N ALA A 66 -12.65 4.73 -18.39
CA ALA A 66 -11.23 5.09 -18.36
C ALA A 66 -10.51 4.64 -17.09
N TYR A 67 -11.21 4.42 -15.99
CA TYR A 67 -10.63 4.07 -14.70
C TYR A 67 -11.66 3.39 -13.79
N THR A 68 -11.19 2.83 -12.69
CA THR A 68 -12.02 2.25 -11.63
C THR A 68 -11.83 3.06 -10.34
N VAL A 69 -12.91 3.33 -9.61
CA VAL A 69 -12.89 3.97 -8.30
C VAL A 69 -13.19 2.94 -7.24
N HIS A 70 -12.30 2.82 -6.26
CA HIS A 70 -12.45 2.02 -5.07
C HIS A 70 -12.71 2.95 -3.88
N GLU A 71 -13.93 2.97 -3.38
CA GLU A 71 -14.31 3.80 -2.23
C GLU A 71 -14.32 2.94 -0.96
N ILE A 72 -13.49 3.30 0.01
CA ILE A 72 -13.38 2.66 1.31
C ILE A 72 -13.97 3.58 2.37
N LYS A 73 -15.05 3.16 3.02
CA LYS A 73 -15.69 3.89 4.13
C LYS A 73 -15.33 3.24 5.46
N ALA A 74 -14.45 3.90 6.22
CA ALA A 74 -14.05 3.42 7.53
C ALA A 74 -15.10 3.73 8.63
N PRO A 75 -15.18 2.91 9.70
CA PRO A 75 -16.13 3.12 10.80
C PRO A 75 -15.93 4.45 11.55
N ASN A 76 -14.72 5.02 11.52
CA ASN A 76 -14.39 6.31 12.13
C ASN A 76 -14.87 7.52 11.31
N GLY A 77 -15.60 7.31 10.21
CA GLY A 77 -16.16 8.35 9.35
C GLY A 77 -15.22 8.86 8.25
N ILE A 78 -14.02 8.29 8.13
CA ILE A 78 -13.12 8.61 7.01
C ILE A 78 -13.56 7.83 5.78
N THR A 79 -13.62 8.51 4.65
CA THR A 79 -13.79 7.90 3.32
C THR A 79 -12.53 8.14 2.50
N VAL A 80 -11.95 7.09 1.95
CA VAL A 80 -10.85 7.16 0.98
C VAL A 80 -11.34 6.62 -0.35
N ARG A 81 -11.00 7.30 -1.44
CA ARG A 81 -11.25 6.86 -2.82
C ARG A 81 -9.93 6.68 -3.53
N GLU A 82 -9.72 5.53 -4.09
CA GLU A 82 -8.54 5.18 -4.88
C GLU A 82 -8.95 5.02 -6.34
N TYR A 83 -8.23 5.70 -7.21
CA TYR A 83 -8.50 5.76 -8.63
C TYR A 83 -7.48 4.89 -9.36
N ALA A 84 -7.92 3.76 -9.88
CA ALA A 84 -7.06 2.80 -10.57
C ALA A 84 -7.24 2.88 -12.09
N SER A 85 -6.14 2.93 -12.82
CA SER A 85 -6.12 2.87 -14.27
C SER A 85 -6.43 1.48 -14.80
N ALA A 86 -6.72 1.35 -16.10
CA ALA A 86 -6.90 0.05 -16.76
C ALA A 86 -5.63 -0.82 -16.70
N SER A 87 -4.44 -0.22 -16.49
CA SER A 87 -3.18 -0.96 -16.28
C SER A 87 -3.03 -1.52 -14.85
N GLY A 88 -4.02 -1.30 -13.97
CA GLY A 88 -4.00 -1.79 -12.59
C GLY A 88 -3.16 -0.95 -11.63
N LYS A 89 -2.82 0.30 -11.98
CA LYS A 89 -2.08 1.21 -11.09
C LYS A 89 -3.00 2.26 -10.50
N VAL A 90 -2.85 2.51 -9.19
CA VAL A 90 -3.53 3.59 -8.48
C VAL A 90 -2.84 4.91 -8.85
N PHE A 91 -3.48 5.70 -9.69
CA PHE A 91 -2.92 6.97 -10.17
C PHE A 91 -3.34 8.17 -9.34
N GLY A 92 -4.41 8.04 -8.54
CA GLY A 92 -4.93 9.10 -7.71
C GLY A 92 -5.65 8.58 -6.47
N VAL A 93 -5.64 9.38 -5.43
CA VAL A 93 -6.37 9.12 -4.17
C VAL A 93 -7.05 10.39 -3.72
N ALA A 94 -8.23 10.26 -3.12
CA ALA A 94 -8.93 11.37 -2.47
C ALA A 94 -9.47 10.90 -1.13
N TRP A 95 -9.59 11.82 -0.18
CA TRP A 95 -10.11 11.51 1.14
C TRP A 95 -10.97 12.62 1.69
N GLN A 96 -11.91 12.22 2.55
CA GLN A 96 -12.72 13.15 3.34
C GLN A 96 -13.11 12.52 4.67
N GLY A 97 -13.26 13.33 5.70
CA GLY A 97 -13.70 12.81 7.00
C GLY A 97 -13.48 13.78 8.15
N PRO A 98 -13.85 13.36 9.37
CA PRO A 98 -13.66 14.16 10.58
C PRO A 98 -12.18 14.27 11.00
N TRP A 99 -11.33 13.41 10.45
CA TRP A 99 -9.87 13.32 10.68
C TRP A 99 -9.16 13.06 9.36
N PRO A 100 -7.87 13.46 9.21
CA PRO A 100 -7.06 13.00 8.08
C PRO A 100 -6.87 11.48 8.18
N PRO A 101 -6.80 10.77 7.05
CA PRO A 101 -6.43 9.35 7.03
C PRO A 101 -4.96 9.15 7.44
N ASP A 102 -4.53 7.91 7.60
CA ASP A 102 -3.09 7.62 7.68
C ASP A 102 -2.43 7.95 6.36
N MET A 103 -1.75 9.11 6.32
CA MET A 103 -1.10 9.62 5.11
C MET A 103 0.04 8.72 4.64
N ARG A 104 0.67 7.94 5.54
CA ARG A 104 1.70 6.97 5.15
C ARG A 104 1.09 5.84 4.35
N GLN A 105 -0.06 5.36 4.74
CA GLN A 105 -0.80 4.34 4.03
C GLN A 105 -1.30 4.86 2.68
N VAL A 106 -2.03 5.97 2.67
CA VAL A 106 -2.69 6.52 1.47
C VAL A 106 -1.69 6.98 0.41
N LEU A 107 -0.54 7.54 0.81
CA LEU A 107 0.47 8.07 -0.11
C LEU A 107 1.60 7.08 -0.41
N SER A 108 1.72 5.98 0.34
CA SER A 108 2.73 4.93 0.12
C SER A 108 4.13 5.51 -0.13
N ASN A 109 4.70 5.27 -1.31
CA ASN A 109 6.04 5.72 -1.69
C ASN A 109 6.18 7.26 -1.78
N TYR A 110 5.09 8.00 -1.86
CA TYR A 110 5.08 9.47 -1.92
C TYR A 110 4.95 10.14 -0.54
N PHE A 111 4.86 9.36 0.53
CA PHE A 111 4.72 9.90 1.89
C PHE A 111 5.90 10.79 2.29
N ASP A 112 7.13 10.45 1.94
CA ASP A 112 8.30 11.26 2.29
C ASP A 112 8.29 12.61 1.58
N THR A 113 7.87 12.67 0.31
CA THR A 113 7.68 13.91 -0.44
C THR A 113 6.63 14.80 0.25
N TYR A 114 5.49 14.24 0.63
CA TYR A 114 4.46 14.93 1.41
C TYR A 114 5.02 15.47 2.74
N ARG A 115 5.73 14.63 3.50
CA ARG A 115 6.30 15.00 4.80
C ARG A 115 7.29 16.16 4.68
N GLN A 116 8.18 16.15 3.69
CA GLN A 116 9.11 17.23 3.44
C GLN A 116 8.38 18.54 3.11
N ALA A 117 7.39 18.49 2.24
CA ALA A 117 6.59 19.65 1.88
C ALA A 117 5.81 20.22 3.09
N SER A 118 5.22 19.35 3.94
CA SER A 118 4.48 19.77 5.12
C SER A 118 5.36 20.42 6.20
N GLN A 119 6.64 20.08 6.25
CA GLN A 119 7.61 20.63 7.18
C GLN A 119 8.34 21.88 6.64
N SER A 120 8.09 22.29 5.40
CA SER A 120 8.75 23.46 4.83
C SER A 120 8.30 24.76 5.51
N PRO A 121 9.18 25.78 5.62
CA PRO A 121 8.82 27.07 6.19
C PRO A 121 7.63 27.75 5.46
N ALA A 122 7.47 27.48 4.17
CA ALA A 122 6.37 28.02 3.38
C ALA A 122 5.02 27.41 3.79
N SER A 123 4.98 26.18 4.31
CA SER A 123 3.78 25.52 4.81
C SER A 123 3.45 25.90 6.27
N SER A 124 4.48 26.19 7.07
CA SER A 124 4.33 26.50 8.52
C SER A 124 3.57 27.81 8.81
N HIS A 125 3.51 28.73 7.86
CA HIS A 125 2.77 29.98 7.99
C HIS A 125 1.30 29.90 7.58
N ALA A 126 0.86 28.72 7.18
CA ALA A 126 -0.41 28.52 6.50
C ALA A 126 -1.53 28.02 7.40
N GLY A 127 -1.53 28.26 8.70
CA GLY A 127 -2.47 27.73 9.72
C GLY A 127 -3.97 27.68 9.36
N ARG A 128 -4.38 28.19 8.20
CA ARG A 128 -5.72 28.10 7.62
C ARG A 128 -5.74 27.83 6.11
N LYS A 129 -4.56 27.76 5.46
CA LYS A 129 -4.50 27.50 4.01
C LYS A 129 -4.28 26.01 3.77
N PRO A 130 -4.85 25.44 2.68
CA PRO A 130 -4.54 24.08 2.29
C PRO A 130 -3.04 23.89 2.05
N LEU A 131 -2.51 22.72 2.43
CA LEU A 131 -1.20 22.30 2.00
C LEU A 131 -1.28 21.93 0.52
N VAL A 132 -0.48 22.58 -0.31
CA VAL A 132 -0.41 22.30 -1.75
C VAL A 132 1.01 21.90 -2.10
N VAL A 133 1.16 20.70 -2.66
CA VAL A 133 2.41 20.16 -3.21
C VAL A 133 2.23 20.09 -4.72
N ARG A 134 3.17 20.65 -5.47
CA ARG A 134 3.21 20.56 -6.95
C ARG A 134 4.63 20.19 -7.36
N GLN A 135 4.84 18.89 -7.52
CA GLN A 135 6.11 18.34 -8.00
C GLN A 135 5.85 17.46 -9.22
N PRO A 136 6.84 17.19 -10.06
CA PRO A 136 6.67 16.35 -11.26
C PRO A 136 6.13 14.96 -10.94
N GLU A 137 6.50 14.41 -9.78
CA GLU A 137 6.11 13.08 -9.31
C GLU A 137 4.85 13.05 -8.44
N LEU A 138 4.44 14.20 -7.87
CA LEU A 138 3.30 14.26 -6.94
C LEU A 138 2.62 15.62 -7.00
N VAL A 139 1.33 15.62 -7.25
CA VAL A 139 0.47 16.77 -6.96
C VAL A 139 -0.47 16.38 -5.83
N LEU A 140 -0.51 17.21 -4.79
CA LEU A 140 -1.34 16.97 -3.62
C LEU A 140 -1.93 18.29 -3.12
N GLU A 141 -3.19 18.24 -2.74
CA GLU A 141 -3.87 19.29 -2.01
C GLU A 141 -4.57 18.67 -0.79
N SER A 142 -4.32 19.24 0.39
CA SER A 142 -4.92 18.77 1.64
C SER A 142 -5.25 19.94 2.53
N GLY A 143 -6.50 20.00 2.99
CA GLY A 143 -6.98 21.04 3.87
C GLY A 143 -8.07 20.53 4.79
N GLY A 144 -8.56 21.45 5.64
CA GLY A 144 -9.68 21.16 6.52
C GLY A 144 -9.54 21.83 7.87
N HIS A 145 -10.63 21.82 8.59
CA HIS A 145 -10.73 22.35 9.95
C HIS A 145 -11.93 21.70 10.67
N MET A 146 -11.87 21.67 11.99
CA MET A 146 -13.00 21.34 12.86
C MET A 146 -13.82 20.10 12.42
N ARG A 147 -13.16 18.96 12.27
CA ARG A 147 -13.78 17.68 11.87
C ARG A 147 -14.28 17.66 10.40
N SER A 148 -13.73 18.49 9.55
CA SER A 148 -13.99 18.50 8.11
C SER A 148 -12.65 18.58 7.37
N PHE A 149 -12.00 17.44 7.17
CA PHE A 149 -10.75 17.31 6.44
C PHE A 149 -11.02 16.72 5.07
N THR A 150 -10.40 17.30 4.05
CA THR A 150 -10.48 16.82 2.69
C THR A 150 -9.11 16.93 2.03
N GLY A 151 -8.87 16.13 1.03
CA GLY A 151 -7.70 16.27 0.19
C GLY A 151 -7.69 15.27 -0.94
N SER A 152 -6.79 15.50 -1.86
CA SER A 152 -6.52 14.61 -2.98
C SER A 152 -5.03 14.63 -3.33
N ALA A 153 -4.58 13.54 -3.93
CA ALA A 153 -3.24 13.43 -4.47
C ALA A 153 -3.26 12.59 -5.74
N TYR A 154 -2.35 12.88 -6.67
CA TYR A 154 -2.17 12.07 -7.87
C TYR A 154 -0.75 12.13 -8.39
N VAL A 155 -0.39 11.13 -9.18
CA VAL A 155 0.88 11.03 -9.88
C VAL A 155 0.66 11.43 -11.33
N PRO A 156 1.18 12.58 -11.80
CA PRO A 156 0.92 13.07 -13.15
C PRO A 156 1.30 12.06 -14.25
N ALA A 157 2.38 11.32 -14.05
CA ALA A 157 2.87 10.32 -15.01
C ALA A 157 1.97 9.08 -15.13
N LEU A 158 1.07 8.83 -14.17
CA LEU A 158 0.16 7.67 -14.15
C LEU A 158 -1.27 8.02 -14.57
N LEU A 159 -1.58 9.30 -14.81
CA LEU A 159 -2.90 9.72 -15.27
C LEU A 159 -3.25 9.07 -16.60
N PRO A 160 -4.39 8.38 -16.72
CA PRO A 160 -4.82 7.81 -17.99
C PRO A 160 -5.11 8.91 -19.02
N PRO A 161 -4.91 8.67 -20.32
CA PRO A 161 -5.25 9.61 -21.36
C PRO A 161 -6.72 10.05 -21.28
N GLY A 162 -6.95 11.37 -21.33
CA GLY A 162 -8.31 11.95 -21.25
C GLY A 162 -8.91 12.06 -19.86
N VAL A 163 -8.20 11.64 -18.81
CA VAL A 163 -8.62 11.83 -17.42
C VAL A 163 -8.03 13.14 -16.88
N SER A 164 -8.89 14.02 -16.41
CA SER A 164 -8.46 15.27 -15.74
C SER A 164 -8.20 15.03 -14.26
N ALA A 165 -7.22 15.75 -13.71
CA ALA A 165 -6.94 15.77 -12.26
C ALA A 165 -8.15 16.20 -11.42
N GLU A 166 -9.05 17.01 -11.99
CA GLU A 166 -10.30 17.47 -11.35
C GLU A 166 -11.28 16.32 -11.04
N THR A 167 -11.08 15.17 -11.68
CA THR A 167 -11.88 13.96 -11.43
C THR A 167 -11.59 13.35 -10.05
N ILE A 168 -10.42 13.66 -9.49
CA ILE A 168 -9.95 13.07 -8.22
C ILE A 168 -10.47 13.93 -7.07
N GLN A 169 -11.65 13.52 -6.50
CA GLN A 169 -12.37 14.25 -5.45
C GLN A 169 -12.83 13.32 -4.32
#